data_091f7ed90fc1d13edc55664118bd05ec
#
_entry.id   091f7ed90fc1d13edc55664118bd05ec
#
_cell.length_a   1.000
_cell.length_b   1.000
_cell.length_c   1.000
_cell.angle_alpha   90.00
_cell.angle_beta   90.00
_cell.angle_gamma   90.00
#
_symmetry.space_group_name_H-M   'P 1'
#
loop_
_entity.id
_entity.type
_entity.pdbx_description
1 polymer ?
#
loop_
_entity_poly.entity_id
_entity_poly.type
_entity_poly.pdbx_seq_one_letter_code
_entity_poly.pdbx_strand_id
1 'polypeptide(L)' 'MIAPNKHTDIRTSVPYIAGLLLKEVSANGIIKYDDLRNSVTSKVGHALGDVFEYALSFLFLLNRIEYNQSSDSIVTTP' A
#
# COMPACT_ATOMS: atom_id res chain seq x y z
N MET A 1 -2.17 -29.87 -7.48
CA MET A 1 -2.31 -28.69 -6.69
C MET A 1 -1.26 -27.67 -7.06
N ILE A 2 -1.70 -26.48 -7.11
CA ILE A 2 -0.73 -25.44 -7.32
C ILE A 2 -0.15 -25.10 -5.99
N ALA A 3 1.07 -25.45 -5.83
CA ALA A 3 1.79 -25.04 -4.64
C ALA A 3 1.71 -23.54 -4.53
N PRO A 4 1.78 -23.02 -3.30
CA PRO A 4 1.97 -21.59 -3.15
C PRO A 4 3.06 -21.27 -4.10
N ASN A 5 2.73 -20.47 -4.97
CA ASN A 5 3.58 -20.16 -6.05
C ASN A 5 4.97 -19.83 -5.52
N LYS A 6 5.96 -20.53 -5.99
CA LYS A 6 7.33 -20.23 -5.58
C LYS A 6 7.76 -18.84 -6.00
N HIS A 7 6.98 -18.20 -6.86
CA HIS A 7 7.20 -16.83 -7.24
C HIS A 7 6.46 -15.85 -6.33
N THR A 8 5.62 -16.38 -5.43
CA THR A 8 4.90 -15.54 -4.51
C THR A 8 5.80 -15.24 -3.32
N ASP A 9 6.17 -14.00 -3.20
CA ASP A 9 6.90 -13.51 -2.04
C ASP A 9 5.88 -12.85 -1.13
N ILE A 10 5.77 -13.33 0.10
CA ILE A 10 4.81 -12.79 1.04
C ILE A 10 5.04 -11.29 1.26
N ARG A 11 6.28 -10.84 1.12
CA ARG A 11 6.61 -9.43 1.29
C ARG A 11 6.07 -8.54 0.18
N THR A 12 5.64 -9.15 -0.92
CA THR A 12 5.03 -8.40 -2.02
C THR A 12 3.58 -8.78 -2.23
N SER A 13 2.98 -9.55 -1.30
CA SER A 13 1.58 -9.89 -1.39
C SER A 13 0.73 -8.66 -1.07
N VAL A 14 -0.46 -8.62 -1.65
CA VAL A 14 -1.35 -7.49 -1.46
C VAL A 14 -1.63 -7.22 0.02
N PRO A 15 -1.99 -8.23 0.84
CA PRO A 15 -2.24 -7.97 2.26
C PRO A 15 -1.02 -7.42 3.00
N TYR A 16 0.16 -7.91 2.69
CA TYR A 16 1.37 -7.44 3.35
C TYR A 16 1.63 -5.98 3.01
N ILE A 17 1.57 -5.65 1.72
CA ILE A 17 1.80 -4.27 1.27
C ILE A 17 0.70 -3.35 1.80
N ALA A 18 -0.54 -3.81 1.80
CA ALA A 18 -1.64 -3.04 2.38
C ALA A 18 -1.38 -2.71 3.85
N GLY A 19 -0.86 -3.67 4.59
CA GLY A 19 -0.49 -3.44 5.99
C GLY A 19 0.60 -2.37 6.13
N LEU A 20 1.61 -2.42 5.28
CA LEU A 20 2.66 -1.42 5.28
C LEU A 20 2.10 -0.04 4.93
N LEU A 21 1.23 0.03 3.92
CA LEU A 21 0.61 1.29 3.52
C LEU A 21 -0.20 1.88 4.65
N LEU A 22 -1.03 1.07 5.27
CA LEU A 22 -1.88 1.54 6.36
C LEU A 22 -1.05 2.03 7.53
N LYS A 23 0.01 1.31 7.85
CA LYS A 23 0.91 1.71 8.93
C LYS A 23 1.56 3.05 8.62
N GLU A 24 2.02 3.23 7.39
CA GLU A 24 2.68 4.45 6.98
C GLU A 24 1.73 5.64 7.01
N VAL A 25 0.53 5.46 6.47
CA VAL A 25 -0.47 6.53 6.47
C VAL A 25 -0.90 6.87 7.88
N SER A 26 -1.11 5.86 8.72
CA SER A 26 -1.51 6.08 10.11
C SER A 26 -0.44 6.84 10.90
N ALA A 27 0.81 6.54 10.65
CA ALA A 27 1.91 7.19 11.36
C ALA A 27 2.01 8.67 10.99
N ASN A 28 1.63 9.03 9.78
CA ASN A 28 1.75 10.41 9.29
C ASN A 28 0.44 11.18 9.36
N GLY A 29 -0.68 10.49 9.53
CA GLY A 29 -2.01 11.09 9.48
C GLY A 29 -2.45 11.40 8.07
N ILE A 30 -1.64 12.10 7.31
CA ILE A 30 -1.85 12.39 5.91
C ILE A 30 -0.49 12.28 5.22
N ILE A 31 -0.44 11.68 4.05
CA ILE A 31 0.80 11.52 3.31
C ILE A 31 0.50 11.66 1.82
N LYS A 32 1.35 12.35 1.11
CA LYS A 32 1.19 12.49 -0.33
C LYS A 32 1.40 11.15 -1.02
N TYR A 33 0.67 10.93 -2.10
CA TYR A 33 0.73 9.70 -2.86
C TYR A 33 2.17 9.32 -3.22
N ASP A 34 2.93 10.28 -3.78
CA ASP A 34 4.29 10.00 -4.20
C ASP A 34 5.21 9.68 -3.02
N ASP A 35 5.00 10.34 -1.91
CA ASP A 35 5.80 10.08 -0.71
C ASP A 35 5.49 8.70 -0.15
N LEU A 36 4.22 8.32 -0.18
CA LEU A 36 3.82 6.98 0.28
C LEU A 36 4.45 5.91 -0.59
N ARG A 37 4.37 6.08 -1.91
CA ARG A 37 4.95 5.13 -2.84
C ARG A 37 6.45 5.01 -2.64
N ASN A 38 7.14 6.13 -2.50
CA ASN A 38 8.58 6.14 -2.29
C ASN A 38 8.98 5.49 -0.98
N SER A 39 8.22 5.74 0.07
CA SER A 39 8.47 5.14 1.37
C SER A 39 8.37 3.61 1.31
N VAL A 40 7.30 3.12 0.69
CA VAL A 40 7.09 1.67 0.60
C VAL A 40 8.10 1.04 -0.36
N THR A 41 8.41 1.72 -1.47
CA THR A 41 9.42 1.24 -2.40
C THR A 41 10.78 1.09 -1.72
N SER A 42 11.10 2.04 -0.85
CA SER A 42 12.34 1.99 -0.07
C SER A 42 12.41 0.75 0.82
N LYS A 43 11.27 0.28 1.32
CA LYS A 43 11.21 -0.88 2.20
C LYS A 43 11.15 -2.21 1.44
N VAL A 44 10.51 -2.23 0.31
CA VAL A 44 10.20 -3.46 -0.42
C VAL A 44 11.10 -3.62 -1.66
N GLY A 45 11.49 -2.51 -2.26
CA GLY A 45 12.33 -2.53 -3.45
C GLY A 45 11.52 -2.64 -4.73
N HIS A 46 12.19 -3.02 -5.80
CA HIS A 46 11.59 -3.07 -7.13
C HIS A 46 10.48 -4.11 -7.26
N ALA A 47 10.43 -5.07 -6.34
CA ALA A 47 9.39 -6.10 -6.37
C ALA A 47 8.02 -5.52 -6.08
N LEU A 48 7.94 -4.27 -5.60
CA LEU A 48 6.66 -3.63 -5.33
C LEU A 48 5.79 -3.56 -6.59
N GLY A 49 6.34 -3.03 -7.70
CA GLY A 49 5.65 -2.99 -8.98
C GLY A 49 4.20 -2.57 -8.88
N ASP A 50 3.32 -3.32 -9.54
CA ASP A 50 1.89 -3.02 -9.57
C ASP A 50 1.17 -3.37 -8.27
N VAL A 51 1.83 -4.10 -7.38
CA VAL A 51 1.20 -4.50 -6.11
C VAL A 51 0.82 -3.28 -5.29
N PHE A 52 1.56 -2.20 -5.43
CA PHE A 52 1.24 -0.95 -4.72
C PHE A 52 -0.18 -0.49 -5.05
N GLU A 53 -0.53 -0.46 -6.33
CA GLU A 53 -1.85 -0.02 -6.76
C GLU A 53 -2.94 -0.97 -6.27
N TYR A 54 -2.69 -2.27 -6.34
CA TYR A 54 -3.65 -3.27 -5.86
C TYR A 54 -3.85 -3.15 -4.35
N ALA A 55 -2.77 -2.91 -3.62
CA ALA A 55 -2.85 -2.76 -2.18
C ALA A 55 -3.63 -1.51 -1.79
N LEU A 56 -3.42 -0.40 -2.50
CA LEU A 56 -4.21 0.80 -2.27
C LEU A 56 -5.68 0.54 -2.53
N SER A 57 -5.99 -0.11 -3.65
CA SER A 57 -7.38 -0.44 -3.99
C SER A 57 -8.01 -1.31 -2.92
N PHE A 58 -7.25 -2.26 -2.40
CA PHE A 58 -7.71 -3.14 -1.33
C PHE A 58 -8.11 -2.33 -0.10
N LEU A 59 -7.26 -1.37 0.31
CA LEU A 59 -7.56 -0.53 1.46
C LEU A 59 -8.74 0.41 1.22
N PHE A 60 -8.90 0.92 0.01
CA PHE A 60 -10.07 1.73 -0.35
C PHE A 60 -11.35 0.90 -0.24
N LEU A 61 -11.32 -0.32 -0.75
CA LEU A 61 -12.47 -1.22 -0.69
C LEU A 61 -12.85 -1.55 0.75
N LEU A 62 -11.85 -1.66 1.64
CA LEU A 62 -12.09 -1.89 3.05
C LEU A 62 -12.47 -0.62 3.81
N ASN A 63 -12.50 0.50 3.11
CA ASN A 63 -12.82 1.80 3.70
C ASN A 63 -11.86 2.19 4.83
N ARG A 64 -10.59 1.83 4.66
CA ARG A 64 -9.57 2.12 5.66
C ARG A 64 -8.79 3.39 5.35
N ILE A 65 -8.77 3.79 4.08
CA ILE A 65 -8.10 5.01 3.65
C ILE A 65 -8.98 5.76 2.67
N GLU A 66 -8.70 7.05 2.54
CA GLU A 66 -9.37 7.92 1.58
C GLU A 66 -8.31 8.72 0.82
N TYR A 67 -8.66 9.11 -0.38
CA TYR A 67 -7.79 9.92 -1.22
C TYR A 67 -8.31 11.36 -1.20
N ASN A 68 -7.41 12.29 -0.89
CA ASN A 68 -7.72 13.71 -0.94
C ASN A 68 -7.19 14.25 -2.27
N GLN A 69 -8.10 14.53 -3.19
CA GLN A 69 -7.75 14.93 -4.53
C GLN A 69 -7.06 16.29 -4.59
N SER A 70 -7.47 17.22 -3.74
CA SER A 70 -6.93 18.57 -3.80
C SER A 70 -5.46 18.62 -3.36
N SER A 71 -5.02 17.73 -2.49
CA SER A 71 -3.63 17.68 -2.04
C SER A 71 -2.88 16.47 -2.57
N ASP A 72 -3.53 15.64 -3.38
CA ASP A 72 -2.95 14.38 -3.88
C ASP A 72 -2.38 13.55 -2.74
N SER A 73 -3.19 13.36 -1.70
CA SER A 73 -2.75 12.73 -0.46
C SER A 73 -3.68 11.62 -0.04
N ILE A 74 -3.13 10.71 0.76
CA ILE A 74 -3.87 9.58 1.33
C ILE A 74 -4.02 9.83 2.82
N VAL A 75 -5.22 9.59 3.35
CA VAL A 75 -5.50 9.72 4.78
C VAL A 75 -6.20 8.47 5.26
N THR A 76 -6.04 8.16 6.54
CA THR A 76 -6.82 7.07 7.13
C THR A 76 -8.24 7.56 7.43
N THR A 77 -9.22 6.69 7.22
CA THR A 77 -10.58 6.99 7.61
C THR A 77 -10.71 6.85 9.13
N PRO A 78 -11.56 7.67 9.74
CA PRO A 78 -11.79 7.56 11.18
C PRO A 78 -12.45 6.23 11.55
#